data_43bba5e61fb5f8eabf8dfecfccc3c02e
#
_entry.id   43bba5e61fb5f8eabf8dfecfccc3c02e
#
_cell.length_a   1.000
_cell.length_b   1.000
_cell.length_c   1.000
_cell.angle_alpha   90.00
_cell.angle_beta   90.00
_cell.angle_gamma   90.00
#
_symmetry.space_group_name_H-M   'P 1'
#
loop_
_entity.id
_entity.type
_entity.pdbx_description
1 polymer ?
#
loop_
_entity_poly.entity_id
_entity_poly.type
_entity_poly.pdbx_seq_one_letter_code
_entity_poly.pdbx_strand_id
1 'polypeptide(L)'
;MRRCIASQADGRRRCSTFVRGLTVVELCIALCIAGVLLAIGVPAYQQYRERIRMDQAKRDIAVMSALIANHFNDARAYPGTLGEVGLSGMRDPWGNPYGYLNLGDRNARGHARKDHSLVPINTDFDLYSMGPDGRSAPPLTAKHSRDDIVRANDGAFIGLASDY
;
A
#
# COMPACT_ATOMS: atom_id res chain seq x y z
N MET A 1 -66.71 -21.76 -60.48
CA MET A 1 -65.47 -22.37 -59.93
C MET A 1 -64.26 -21.78 -60.68
N ARG A 2 -63.53 -20.83 -60.08
CA ARG A 2 -62.17 -20.43 -60.50
C ARG A 2 -61.39 -20.05 -59.25
N ARG A 3 -60.37 -20.81 -58.95
CA ARG A 3 -59.44 -20.63 -57.83
C ARG A 3 -58.53 -19.45 -58.14
N CYS A 4 -58.48 -18.45 -57.29
CA CYS A 4 -57.44 -17.47 -57.29
C CYS A 4 -56.30 -17.99 -56.42
N ILE A 5 -55.12 -18.19 -57.00
CA ILE A 5 -53.87 -18.54 -56.33
C ILE A 5 -53.27 -17.21 -55.87
N ALA A 6 -53.24 -17.00 -54.58
CA ALA A 6 -52.51 -15.87 -53.97
C ALA A 6 -51.02 -16.21 -53.94
N SER A 7 -50.24 -15.46 -54.70
CA SER A 7 -48.76 -15.46 -54.63
C SER A 7 -48.35 -14.72 -53.34
N GLN A 8 -47.77 -15.44 -52.40
CA GLN A 8 -47.07 -14.85 -51.23
C GLN A 8 -45.72 -14.30 -51.71
N ALA A 9 -45.66 -12.98 -51.80
CA ALA A 9 -44.37 -12.28 -51.96
C ALA A 9 -43.75 -12.15 -50.58
N ASP A 10 -42.62 -12.83 -50.38
CA ASP A 10 -41.78 -12.82 -49.21
C ASP A 10 -41.19 -11.40 -48.98
N GLY A 11 -41.84 -10.61 -48.12
CA GLY A 11 -41.43 -9.28 -47.77
C GLY A 11 -40.36 -9.34 -46.66
N ARG A 12 -39.16 -9.73 -46.94
CA ARG A 12 -38.03 -9.56 -46.07
C ARG A 12 -37.78 -8.07 -45.83
N ARG A 13 -38.32 -7.56 -44.74
CA ARG A 13 -37.97 -6.23 -44.22
C ARG A 13 -36.50 -6.29 -43.79
N ARG A 14 -35.60 -5.87 -44.68
CA ARG A 14 -34.22 -5.55 -44.29
C ARG A 14 -34.29 -4.35 -43.35
N CYS A 15 -34.16 -4.63 -42.06
CA CYS A 15 -33.90 -3.59 -41.09
C CYS A 15 -32.50 -3.06 -41.37
N SER A 16 -32.38 -2.00 -42.14
CA SER A 16 -31.10 -1.32 -42.33
C SER A 16 -30.81 -0.56 -41.02
N THR A 17 -29.99 -1.17 -40.18
CA THR A 17 -29.34 -0.46 -39.10
C THR A 17 -28.45 0.62 -39.72
N PHE A 18 -28.90 1.85 -39.66
CA PHE A 18 -28.07 3.01 -39.98
C PHE A 18 -26.93 3.06 -38.95
N VAL A 19 -25.77 2.54 -39.35
CA VAL A 19 -24.52 2.75 -38.59
C VAL A 19 -24.15 4.22 -38.83
N ARG A 20 -24.50 5.07 -37.88
CA ARG A 20 -24.05 6.46 -37.88
C ARG A 20 -22.53 6.45 -37.68
N GLY A 21 -21.79 6.92 -38.64
CA GLY A 21 -20.37 7.16 -38.53
C GLY A 21 -20.13 8.30 -37.50
N LEU A 22 -19.14 8.15 -36.64
CA LEU A 22 -18.69 9.20 -35.72
C LEU A 22 -18.15 10.40 -36.50
N THR A 23 -18.57 11.59 -36.13
CA THR A 23 -17.99 12.83 -36.69
C THR A 23 -16.64 13.10 -36.01
N VAL A 24 -15.73 13.81 -36.72
CA VAL A 24 -14.44 14.23 -36.13
C VAL A 24 -14.63 15.07 -34.88
N VAL A 25 -15.63 15.93 -34.82
CA VAL A 25 -15.95 16.77 -33.68
C VAL A 25 -16.36 15.93 -32.48
N GLU A 26 -17.21 14.91 -32.69
CA GLU A 26 -17.66 14.00 -31.64
C GLU A 26 -16.49 13.19 -31.05
N LEU A 27 -15.55 12.76 -31.90
CA LEU A 27 -14.32 12.12 -31.46
C LEU A 27 -13.45 13.07 -30.64
N CYS A 28 -13.26 14.31 -31.10
CA CYS A 28 -12.49 15.32 -30.34
C CYS A 28 -13.10 15.60 -28.95
N ILE A 29 -14.41 15.76 -28.87
CA ILE A 29 -15.10 15.99 -27.58
C ILE A 29 -14.92 14.76 -26.68
N ALA A 30 -15.10 13.55 -27.19
CA ALA A 30 -14.93 12.32 -26.41
C ALA A 30 -13.49 12.19 -25.85
N LEU A 31 -12.48 12.50 -26.67
CA LEU A 31 -11.08 12.50 -26.22
C LEU A 31 -10.79 13.58 -25.17
N CYS A 32 -11.36 14.79 -25.31
CA CYS A 32 -11.23 15.85 -24.31
C CYS A 32 -11.83 15.42 -22.96
N ILE A 33 -13.03 14.85 -22.97
CA ILE A 33 -13.69 14.36 -21.74
C ILE A 33 -12.87 13.23 -21.11
N ALA A 34 -12.43 12.26 -21.91
CA ALA A 34 -11.60 11.17 -21.43
C ALA A 34 -10.27 11.68 -20.83
N GLY A 35 -9.64 12.67 -21.45
CA GLY A 35 -8.43 13.31 -20.94
C GLY A 35 -8.62 13.95 -19.57
N VAL A 36 -9.71 14.70 -19.40
CA VAL A 36 -10.04 15.33 -18.10
C VAL A 36 -10.31 14.27 -17.03
N LEU A 37 -11.06 13.21 -17.35
CA LEU A 37 -11.36 12.14 -16.39
C LEU A 37 -10.09 11.40 -15.96
N LEU A 38 -9.18 11.12 -16.89
CA LEU A 38 -7.89 10.48 -16.59
C LEU A 38 -6.99 11.38 -15.75
N ALA A 39 -6.97 12.69 -16.03
CA ALA A 39 -6.16 13.65 -15.27
C ALA A 39 -6.53 13.70 -13.78
N ILE A 40 -7.80 13.48 -13.44
CA ILE A 40 -8.28 13.45 -12.06
C ILE A 40 -8.21 12.01 -11.49
N GLY A 41 -8.60 11.02 -12.29
CA GLY A 41 -8.73 9.64 -11.83
C GLY A 41 -7.40 8.96 -11.51
N VAL A 42 -6.35 9.23 -12.31
CA VAL A 42 -5.04 8.58 -12.12
C VAL A 42 -4.40 8.97 -10.79
N PRO A 43 -4.24 10.26 -10.42
CA PRO A 43 -3.64 10.63 -9.14
C PRO A 43 -4.49 10.21 -7.94
N ALA A 44 -5.82 10.27 -8.03
CA ALA A 44 -6.70 9.79 -6.97
C ALA A 44 -6.53 8.29 -6.70
N TYR A 45 -6.41 7.48 -7.77
CA TYR A 45 -6.18 6.05 -7.65
C TYR A 45 -4.80 5.74 -7.05
N GLN A 46 -3.75 6.49 -7.40
CA GLN A 46 -2.42 6.33 -6.84
C GLN A 46 -2.41 6.62 -5.32
N GLN A 47 -3.04 7.73 -4.90
CA GLN A 47 -3.17 8.06 -3.47
C GLN A 47 -3.96 7.01 -2.69
N TYR A 48 -5.04 6.48 -3.28
CA TYR A 48 -5.82 5.40 -2.66
C TYR A 48 -4.98 4.13 -2.46
N ARG A 49 -4.22 3.72 -3.47
CA ARG A 49 -3.31 2.57 -3.37
C ARG A 49 -2.26 2.77 -2.30
N GLU A 50 -1.71 3.98 -2.19
CA GLU A 50 -0.68 4.28 -1.19
C GLU A 50 -1.21 4.19 0.24
N ARG A 51 -2.43 4.68 0.48
CA ARG A 51 -3.11 4.51 1.78
C ARG A 51 -3.29 3.04 2.16
N ILE A 52 -3.72 2.21 1.20
CA ILE A 52 -3.87 0.75 1.44
C ILE A 52 -2.53 0.12 1.82
N ARG A 53 -1.43 0.50 1.17
CA ARG A 53 -0.09 0.00 1.49
C ARG A 53 0.35 0.41 2.89
N MET A 54 0.17 1.67 3.25
CA MET A 54 0.46 2.16 4.61
C MET A 54 -0.34 1.39 5.66
N ASP A 55 -1.64 1.19 5.45
CA ASP A 55 -2.49 0.46 6.39
C ASP A 55 -2.11 -1.03 6.48
N GLN A 56 -1.64 -1.62 5.38
CA GLN A 56 -1.10 -2.98 5.40
C GLN A 56 0.19 -3.03 6.23
N ALA A 57 1.14 -2.12 6.00
CA ALA A 57 2.40 -2.07 6.75
C ALA A 57 2.14 -1.89 8.26
N LYS A 58 1.17 -1.05 8.65
CA LYS A 58 0.76 -0.89 10.07
C LYS A 58 0.25 -2.20 10.66
N ARG A 59 -0.61 -2.93 9.93
CA ARG A 59 -1.11 -4.24 10.37
C ARG A 59 0.00 -5.26 10.48
N ASP A 60 0.90 -5.31 9.51
CA ASP A 60 2.03 -6.22 9.52
C ASP A 60 2.92 -5.98 10.75
N ILE A 61 3.27 -4.71 11.02
CA ILE A 61 4.06 -4.31 12.21
C ILE A 61 3.32 -4.71 13.50
N ALA A 62 2.00 -4.54 13.58
CA ALA A 62 1.22 -4.96 14.75
C ALA A 62 1.29 -6.47 14.97
N VAL A 63 1.11 -7.27 13.91
CA VAL A 63 1.20 -8.75 13.98
C VAL A 63 2.61 -9.19 14.35
N MET A 64 3.63 -8.63 13.70
CA MET A 64 5.04 -8.93 14.01
C MET A 64 5.37 -8.57 15.47
N SER A 65 4.91 -7.42 15.96
CA SER A 65 5.10 -7.01 17.36
C SER A 65 4.49 -8.02 18.34
N ALA A 66 3.31 -8.55 18.03
CA ALA A 66 2.67 -9.57 18.86
C ALA A 66 3.46 -10.89 18.88
N LEU A 67 4.02 -11.32 17.73
CA LEU A 67 4.85 -12.52 17.65
C LEU A 67 6.17 -12.35 18.42
N ILE A 68 6.78 -11.18 18.34
CA ILE A 68 8.00 -10.84 19.11
C ILE A 68 7.70 -10.83 20.62
N ALA A 69 6.55 -10.25 21.03
CA ALA A 69 6.13 -10.25 22.42
C ALA A 69 5.82 -11.66 22.96
N ASN A 70 5.22 -12.52 22.13
CA ASN A 70 5.01 -13.94 22.50
C ASN A 70 6.34 -14.66 22.70
N HIS A 71 7.30 -14.45 21.79
CA HIS A 71 8.65 -15.01 21.96
C HIS A 71 9.30 -14.55 23.28
N PHE A 72 9.16 -13.27 23.62
CA PHE A 72 9.67 -12.76 24.91
C PHE A 72 8.98 -13.40 26.11
N ASN A 73 7.68 -13.68 26.05
CA ASN A 73 6.97 -14.36 27.14
C ASN A 73 7.49 -15.78 27.36
N ASP A 74 7.83 -16.48 26.27
CA ASP A 74 8.31 -17.88 26.29
C ASP A 74 9.80 -17.97 26.66
N ALA A 75 10.65 -17.17 26.00
CA ALA A 75 12.10 -17.22 26.13
C ALA A 75 12.68 -16.25 27.17
N ARG A 76 11.87 -15.29 27.68
CA ARG A 76 12.31 -14.19 28.56
C ARG A 76 13.41 -13.31 27.97
N ALA A 77 13.51 -13.32 26.65
CA ALA A 77 14.44 -12.51 25.86
C ALA A 77 13.78 -12.13 24.53
N TYR A 78 14.05 -10.94 24.04
CA TYR A 78 13.65 -10.56 22.69
C TYR A 78 14.50 -11.31 21.66
N PRO A 79 13.94 -11.71 20.50
CA PRO A 79 14.68 -12.42 19.48
C PRO A 79 15.87 -11.57 18.98
N GLY A 80 16.96 -12.19 18.61
CA GLY A 80 18.12 -11.51 18.00
C GLY A 80 17.82 -11.07 16.57
N THR A 81 16.96 -11.84 15.87
CA THR A 81 16.54 -11.58 14.48
C THR A 81 15.07 -11.94 14.27
N LEU A 82 14.45 -11.36 13.25
CA LEU A 82 13.09 -11.73 12.84
C LEU A 82 12.96 -13.21 12.40
N GLY A 83 14.07 -13.84 12.01
CA GLY A 83 14.10 -15.25 11.65
C GLY A 83 13.75 -16.18 12.80
N GLU A 84 14.08 -15.86 14.05
CA GLU A 84 13.81 -16.65 15.23
C GLU A 84 12.30 -16.77 15.55
N VAL A 85 11.51 -15.82 15.09
CA VAL A 85 10.05 -15.81 15.22
C VAL A 85 9.33 -16.16 13.92
N GLY A 86 10.05 -16.77 12.96
CA GLY A 86 9.44 -17.24 11.69
C GLY A 86 9.15 -16.14 10.68
N LEU A 87 9.67 -14.93 10.87
CA LEU A 87 9.43 -13.76 10.02
C LEU A 87 10.59 -13.49 9.04
N SER A 88 11.44 -14.51 8.78
CA SER A 88 12.55 -14.41 7.86
C SER A 88 12.07 -14.07 6.44
N GLY A 89 12.63 -13.03 5.84
CA GLY A 89 12.33 -12.64 4.46
C GLY A 89 10.98 -11.95 4.25
N MET A 90 10.24 -11.62 5.31
CA MET A 90 9.03 -10.83 5.21
C MET A 90 9.34 -9.45 4.64
N ARG A 91 8.51 -9.01 3.70
CA ARG A 91 8.66 -7.72 3.02
C ARG A 91 7.44 -6.85 3.21
N ASP A 92 7.68 -5.56 3.25
CA ASP A 92 6.65 -4.56 3.31
C ASP A 92 5.88 -4.44 1.97
N PRO A 93 4.77 -3.70 1.90
CA PRO A 93 3.97 -3.54 0.69
C PRO A 93 4.69 -2.83 -0.49
N TRP A 94 5.85 -2.24 -0.26
CA TRP A 94 6.71 -1.65 -1.30
C TRP A 94 7.83 -2.61 -1.74
N GLY A 95 8.00 -3.77 -1.05
CA GLY A 95 8.98 -4.80 -1.36
C GLY A 95 10.27 -4.72 -0.55
N ASN A 96 10.38 -3.78 0.41
CA ASN A 96 11.56 -3.63 1.27
C ASN A 96 11.49 -4.59 2.46
N PRO A 97 12.62 -5.03 3.02
CA PRO A 97 12.63 -5.79 4.26
C PRO A 97 12.20 -4.91 5.44
N TYR A 98 11.49 -5.48 6.42
CA TYR A 98 11.24 -4.79 7.68
C TYR A 98 12.54 -4.63 8.47
N GLY A 99 12.75 -3.43 9.03
CA GLY A 99 13.85 -3.15 9.94
C GLY A 99 13.49 -3.62 11.35
N TYR A 100 14.42 -4.36 11.99
CA TYR A 100 14.29 -4.82 13.36
C TYR A 100 15.58 -4.60 14.13
N LEU A 101 15.47 -4.13 15.37
CA LEU A 101 16.63 -3.95 16.26
C LEU A 101 16.22 -4.27 17.69
N ASN A 102 16.86 -5.27 18.29
CA ASN A 102 16.69 -5.60 19.70
C ASN A 102 17.48 -4.60 20.57
N LEU A 103 16.78 -3.78 21.36
CA LEU A 103 17.38 -2.77 22.23
C LEU A 103 17.85 -3.33 23.59
N GLY A 104 17.56 -4.59 23.88
CA GLY A 104 18.14 -5.31 25.02
C GLY A 104 19.66 -5.48 24.92
N ASP A 105 20.20 -5.51 23.70
CA ASP A 105 21.64 -5.47 23.48
C ASP A 105 22.17 -4.04 23.68
N ARG A 106 23.14 -3.90 24.58
CA ARG A 106 23.78 -2.59 24.89
C ARG A 106 24.46 -1.97 23.66
N ASN A 107 25.00 -2.78 22.76
CA ASN A 107 25.67 -2.32 21.55
C ASN A 107 24.66 -1.80 20.51
N ALA A 108 23.43 -2.29 20.53
CA ALA A 108 22.37 -1.89 19.60
C ALA A 108 21.77 -0.52 19.91
N ARG A 109 21.80 -0.07 21.16
CA ARG A 109 21.18 1.19 21.61
C ARG A 109 21.67 2.43 20.88
N GLY A 110 22.91 2.43 20.39
CA GLY A 110 23.47 3.52 19.58
C GLY A 110 22.75 3.71 18.24
N HIS A 111 22.17 2.63 17.71
CA HIS A 111 21.44 2.59 16.43
C HIS A 111 19.92 2.65 16.58
N ALA A 112 19.42 2.82 17.81
CA ALA A 112 18.00 2.93 18.09
C ALA A 112 17.36 4.07 17.29
N ARG A 113 16.09 3.88 16.92
CA ARG A 113 15.25 4.94 16.31
C ARG A 113 15.05 6.05 17.34
N LYS A 114 15.12 7.30 16.89
CA LYS A 114 15.12 8.48 17.76
C LYS A 114 14.07 9.49 17.33
N ASP A 115 13.46 10.12 18.31
CA ASP A 115 12.51 11.22 18.10
C ASP A 115 13.21 12.54 17.70
N HIS A 116 12.45 13.63 17.73
CA HIS A 116 12.92 14.99 17.48
C HIS A 116 13.99 15.45 18.46
N SER A 117 13.97 14.93 19.68
CA SER A 117 14.90 15.25 20.75
C SER A 117 16.09 14.29 20.82
N LEU A 118 16.23 13.42 19.82
CA LEU A 118 17.24 12.37 19.73
C LEU A 118 17.16 11.34 20.87
N VAL A 119 15.97 11.18 21.44
CA VAL A 119 15.67 10.15 22.45
C VAL A 119 15.15 8.90 21.71
N PRO A 120 15.56 7.68 22.13
CA PRO A 120 15.01 6.45 21.61
C PRO A 120 13.48 6.40 21.74
N ILE A 121 12.79 6.00 20.66
CA ILE A 121 11.32 5.94 20.63
C ILE A 121 10.75 4.67 21.29
N ASN A 122 11.61 3.67 21.53
CA ASN A 122 11.27 2.42 22.22
C ASN A 122 12.33 2.06 23.25
N THR A 123 11.94 1.26 24.25
CA THR A 123 12.85 0.73 25.26
C THR A 123 13.15 -0.76 25.07
N ASP A 124 12.30 -1.46 24.31
CA ASP A 124 12.31 -2.91 24.08
C ASP A 124 12.97 -3.29 22.74
N PHE A 125 12.35 -2.96 21.64
CA PHE A 125 12.87 -3.20 20.29
C PHE A 125 12.30 -2.19 19.28
N ASP A 126 13.09 -1.87 18.25
CA ASP A 126 12.61 -1.12 17.11
C ASP A 126 12.10 -2.07 16.02
N LEU A 127 10.95 -1.72 15.44
CA LEU A 127 10.36 -2.41 14.29
C LEU A 127 9.72 -1.37 13.36
N TYR A 128 10.12 -1.40 12.08
CA TYR A 128 9.65 -0.40 11.12
C TYR A 128 9.72 -0.90 9.67
N SER A 129 8.93 -0.29 8.80
CA SER A 129 9.07 -0.35 7.34
C SER A 129 9.79 0.91 6.86
N MET A 130 10.65 0.77 5.87
CA MET A 130 11.38 1.86 5.23
C MET A 130 10.53 2.66 4.23
N GLY A 131 9.22 2.42 4.19
CA GLY A 131 8.32 3.14 3.31
C GLY A 131 8.57 2.96 1.82
N PRO A 132 7.99 3.84 0.99
CA PRO A 132 8.10 3.76 -0.47
C PRO A 132 9.50 4.06 -1.02
N ASP A 133 10.32 4.86 -0.33
CA ASP A 133 11.67 5.20 -0.81
C ASP A 133 12.73 4.12 -0.47
N GLY A 134 12.39 3.16 0.40
CA GLY A 134 13.27 2.06 0.81
C GLY A 134 14.51 2.50 1.57
N ARG A 135 14.49 3.70 2.17
CA ARG A 135 15.60 4.29 2.91
C ARG A 135 15.15 4.72 4.29
N SER A 136 16.03 4.62 5.26
CA SER A 136 15.74 5.01 6.63
C SER A 136 17.01 5.46 7.34
N ALA A 137 16.85 6.36 8.29
CA ALA A 137 17.92 6.82 9.19
C ALA A 137 17.41 6.80 10.64
N PRO A 138 18.28 6.61 11.66
CA PRO A 138 17.83 6.53 13.05
C PRO A 138 16.94 7.70 13.51
N PRO A 139 17.21 8.99 13.23
CA PRO A 139 16.31 10.09 13.60
C PRO A 139 15.07 10.11 12.71
N LEU A 140 13.86 10.15 13.29
CA LEU A 140 12.60 10.28 12.56
C LEU A 140 12.48 11.62 11.80
N THR A 141 13.24 12.63 12.22
CA THR A 141 13.31 13.94 11.55
C THR A 141 14.09 13.91 10.24
N ALA A 142 14.89 12.86 10.00
CA ALA A 142 15.64 12.73 8.76
C ALA A 142 14.69 12.63 7.56
N LYS A 143 15.07 13.26 6.43
CA LYS A 143 14.23 13.32 5.23
C LYS A 143 13.75 11.92 4.77
N HIS A 144 14.65 10.93 4.83
CA HIS A 144 14.40 9.54 4.41
C HIS A 144 13.65 8.70 5.44
N SER A 145 13.32 9.25 6.61
CA SER A 145 12.60 8.53 7.65
C SER A 145 11.18 9.04 7.84
N ARG A 146 10.79 10.09 7.15
CA ARG A 146 9.48 10.71 7.32
C ARG A 146 8.33 9.89 6.76
N ASP A 147 8.62 9.06 5.77
CA ASP A 147 7.69 8.14 5.11
C ASP A 147 7.79 6.70 5.66
N ASP A 148 8.64 6.48 6.68
CA ASP A 148 8.70 5.21 7.40
C ASP A 148 7.41 4.95 8.16
N ILE A 149 6.99 3.68 8.24
CA ILE A 149 5.97 3.26 9.19
C ILE A 149 6.68 2.66 10.39
N VAL A 150 6.52 3.30 11.54
CA VAL A 150 7.27 2.95 12.75
C VAL A 150 6.36 2.46 13.87
N ARG A 151 6.89 1.55 14.69
CA ARG A 151 6.40 1.25 16.02
C ARG A 151 7.12 2.15 17.01
N ALA A 152 6.37 2.80 17.91
CA ALA A 152 6.92 3.69 18.92
C ALA A 152 6.18 3.55 20.25
N ASN A 153 6.76 4.10 21.32
CA ASN A 153 6.25 4.03 22.69
C ASN A 153 5.94 2.57 23.10
N ASP A 154 6.88 1.68 22.82
CA ASP A 154 6.79 0.25 23.14
C ASP A 154 5.51 -0.42 22.60
N GLY A 155 5.05 0.07 21.43
CA GLY A 155 3.87 -0.43 20.72
C GLY A 155 2.57 0.35 20.95
N ALA A 156 2.57 1.40 21.75
CA ALA A 156 1.40 2.27 21.92
C ALA A 156 1.11 3.11 20.64
N PHE A 157 2.10 3.29 19.78
CA PHE A 157 1.96 3.96 18.49
C PHE A 157 2.46 3.06 17.37
N ILE A 158 1.67 2.94 16.30
CA ILE A 158 2.08 2.35 15.02
C ILE A 158 1.53 3.26 13.91
N GLY A 159 2.43 3.97 13.23
CA GLY A 159 2.02 4.98 12.27
C GLY A 159 3.17 5.52 11.44
N LEU A 160 2.85 6.54 10.66
CA LEU A 160 3.84 7.25 9.86
C LEU A 160 4.79 8.01 10.81
N ALA A 161 6.08 7.95 10.54
CA ALA A 161 7.10 8.60 11.37
C ALA A 161 6.96 10.12 11.42
N SER A 162 6.37 10.74 10.38
CA SER A 162 6.05 12.16 10.36
C SER A 162 4.90 12.56 11.28
N ASP A 163 4.10 11.60 11.76
CA ASP A 163 2.93 11.84 12.61
C ASP A 163 3.27 11.63 14.10
N TYR A 164 4.49 11.16 14.39
CA TYR A 164 5.03 10.95 15.73
C TYR A 164 5.84 12.15 16.19
#